data_a6731a0200de57dbfcf018549cd7298f
#
_entry.id   a6731a0200de57dbfcf018549cd7298f
#
_cell.length_a   1.000
_cell.length_b   1.000
_cell.length_c   1.000
_cell.angle_alpha   90.00
_cell.angle_beta   90.00
_cell.angle_gamma   90.00
#
_symmetry.space_group_name_H-M   'P 1'
#
loop_
_entity.id
_entity.type
_entity.pdbx_description
1 polymer ?
#
loop_
_entity_poly.entity_id
_entity_poly.type
_entity_poly.pdbx_seq_one_letter_code
_entity_poly.pdbx_strand_id
1 'polypeptide(L)'
;ETEEALSEFLAYTKDKFKGYDLYFGFPAENQSAVNYLERQGFACIEDDYNNTAYLEHLIPAVDNKEVLKIGRENYTRFRLLHSQFEENMYWNSARIYEKLENWSIFLEEKDGEPCGAVYYTVVGDAWYEIFGVDMNRREYDPQLLKKLLSAALLDAKRSGGNVMTFFCDEVYEEAAKECGFHCVGNYRCYLMHLT
;
A
#
# COMPACT_ATOMS: atom_id res chain seq x y z
N GLU A 1 -12.39 -22.98 20.07
CA GLU A 1 -13.35 -22.62 19.00
C GLU A 1 -12.69 -21.84 17.85
N THR A 2 -11.91 -20.79 18.13
CA THR A 2 -11.32 -19.95 17.05
C THR A 2 -10.21 -20.68 16.28
N GLU A 3 -9.30 -21.38 16.95
CA GLU A 3 -8.25 -22.16 16.26
C GLU A 3 -8.81 -23.34 15.47
N GLU A 4 -9.87 -23.97 15.97
CA GLU A 4 -10.54 -25.09 15.30
C GLU A 4 -11.20 -24.62 14.00
N ALA A 5 -11.97 -23.52 14.04
CA ALA A 5 -12.58 -22.91 12.87
C ALA A 5 -11.53 -22.47 11.82
N LEU A 6 -10.41 -21.90 12.28
CA LEU A 6 -9.32 -21.51 11.38
C LEU A 6 -8.63 -22.72 10.76
N SER A 7 -8.47 -23.82 11.52
CA SER A 7 -7.92 -25.08 11.01
C SER A 7 -8.81 -25.71 9.95
N GLU A 8 -10.13 -25.73 10.16
CA GLU A 8 -11.10 -26.19 9.16
C GLU A 8 -11.08 -25.31 7.91
N PHE A 9 -11.01 -24.00 8.07
CA PHE A 9 -10.87 -23.06 6.95
C PHE A 9 -9.61 -23.30 6.15
N LEU A 10 -8.46 -23.50 6.81
CA LEU A 10 -7.20 -23.80 6.14
C LEU A 10 -7.22 -25.14 5.42
N ALA A 11 -7.83 -26.17 6.03
CA ALA A 11 -7.99 -27.47 5.35
C ALA A 11 -8.84 -27.32 4.08
N TYR A 12 -9.95 -26.59 4.16
CA TYR A 12 -10.81 -26.31 3.00
C TYR A 12 -10.07 -25.53 1.91
N THR A 13 -9.32 -24.47 2.27
CA THR A 13 -8.60 -23.65 1.29
C THR A 13 -7.48 -24.44 0.62
N LYS A 14 -6.73 -25.26 1.36
CA LYS A 14 -5.68 -26.15 0.81
C LYS A 14 -6.24 -27.14 -0.21
N ASP A 15 -7.43 -27.67 0.01
CA ASP A 15 -8.07 -28.57 -0.95
C ASP A 15 -8.62 -27.83 -2.18
N LYS A 16 -9.31 -26.72 -1.95
CA LYS A 16 -10.08 -25.98 -2.97
C LYS A 16 -9.24 -25.09 -3.89
N PHE A 17 -8.16 -24.51 -3.35
CA PHE A 17 -7.39 -23.46 -4.01
C PHE A 17 -5.92 -23.82 -4.23
N LYS A 18 -5.66 -25.07 -4.63
CA LYS A 18 -4.30 -25.52 -4.99
C LYS A 18 -3.68 -24.61 -6.06
N GLY A 19 -2.43 -24.25 -5.87
CA GLY A 19 -1.68 -23.37 -6.76
C GLY A 19 -1.94 -21.87 -6.55
N TYR A 20 -2.74 -21.50 -5.55
CA TYR A 20 -2.94 -20.10 -5.16
C TYR A 20 -2.08 -19.74 -3.95
N ASP A 21 -1.84 -18.44 -3.80
CA ASP A 21 -1.24 -17.86 -2.61
C ASP A 21 -2.34 -17.42 -1.64
N LEU A 22 -2.18 -17.76 -0.37
CA LEU A 22 -3.09 -17.36 0.71
C LEU A 22 -2.39 -16.34 1.60
N TYR A 23 -2.98 -15.14 1.68
CA TYR A 23 -2.48 -14.03 2.48
C TYR A 23 -3.34 -13.79 3.70
N PHE A 24 -2.70 -13.51 4.85
CA PHE A 24 -3.34 -13.03 6.08
C PHE A 24 -2.65 -11.77 6.56
N GLY A 25 -3.37 -10.65 6.49
CA GLY A 25 -2.93 -9.36 7.02
C GLY A 25 -3.72 -8.98 8.26
N PHE A 26 -3.04 -8.58 9.35
CA PHE A 26 -3.67 -8.20 10.62
C PHE A 26 -2.72 -7.38 11.51
N PRO A 27 -3.26 -6.72 12.58
CA PRO A 27 -2.43 -6.03 13.56
C PRO A 27 -1.45 -6.98 14.25
N ALA A 28 -0.17 -6.60 14.32
CA ALA A 28 0.92 -7.43 14.84
C ALA A 28 0.73 -7.82 16.33
N GLU A 29 -0.07 -7.05 17.07
CA GLU A 29 -0.44 -7.32 18.46
C GLU A 29 -1.28 -8.59 18.63
N ASN A 30 -1.87 -9.11 17.55
CA ASN A 30 -2.64 -10.37 17.60
C ASN A 30 -1.71 -11.58 17.65
N GLN A 31 -1.03 -11.75 18.80
CA GLN A 31 -0.05 -12.82 19.02
C GLN A 31 -0.65 -14.23 18.86
N SER A 32 -1.95 -14.40 19.10
CA SER A 32 -2.63 -15.70 18.89
C SER A 32 -2.64 -16.07 17.41
N ALA A 33 -2.95 -15.11 16.52
CA ALA A 33 -2.90 -15.31 15.06
C ALA A 33 -1.47 -15.52 14.58
N VAL A 34 -0.52 -14.71 15.02
CA VAL A 34 0.92 -14.85 14.72
C VAL A 34 1.38 -16.27 15.03
N ASN A 35 1.25 -16.70 16.28
CA ASN A 35 1.71 -18.01 16.74
C ASN A 35 1.02 -19.16 15.99
N TYR A 36 -0.26 -18.99 15.65
CA TYR A 36 -1.01 -20.01 14.90
C TYR A 36 -0.47 -20.14 13.47
N LEU A 37 -0.35 -19.03 12.73
CA LEU A 37 0.08 -19.04 11.34
C LEU A 37 1.52 -19.54 11.18
N GLU A 38 2.44 -19.12 12.06
CA GLU A 38 3.81 -19.61 12.08
C GLU A 38 3.88 -21.13 12.31
N ARG A 39 3.07 -21.67 13.23
CA ARG A 39 2.96 -23.14 13.43
C ARG A 39 2.39 -23.86 12.21
N GLN A 40 1.56 -23.20 11.40
CA GLN A 40 1.01 -23.75 10.16
C GLN A 40 1.98 -23.62 8.97
N GLY A 41 3.14 -22.98 9.15
CA GLY A 41 4.17 -22.82 8.12
C GLY A 41 3.97 -21.63 7.20
N PHE A 42 3.19 -20.63 7.61
CA PHE A 42 3.13 -19.34 6.92
C PHE A 42 4.42 -18.55 7.13
N ALA A 43 4.89 -17.88 6.09
CA ALA A 43 6.01 -16.95 6.17
C ALA A 43 5.49 -15.52 6.37
N CYS A 44 6.07 -14.79 7.33
CA CYS A 44 5.85 -13.34 7.44
C CYS A 44 6.57 -12.67 6.28
N ILE A 45 5.83 -11.95 5.44
CA ILE A 45 6.35 -11.26 4.25
C ILE A 45 6.32 -9.74 4.38
N GLU A 46 5.50 -9.20 5.30
CA GLU A 46 5.43 -7.78 5.63
C GLU A 46 5.40 -7.63 7.16
N ASP A 47 6.18 -6.69 7.69
CA ASP A 47 6.18 -6.28 9.10
C ASP A 47 6.35 -4.76 9.11
N ASP A 48 5.24 -4.05 8.94
CA ASP A 48 5.18 -2.63 8.64
C ASP A 48 4.52 -1.84 9.78
N TYR A 49 4.82 -0.56 9.84
CA TYR A 49 4.05 0.39 10.64
C TYR A 49 2.71 0.70 9.97
N ASN A 50 1.64 0.64 10.75
CA ASN A 50 0.32 1.12 10.34
C ASN A 50 0.22 2.61 10.65
N ASN A 51 0.36 3.43 9.63
CA ASN A 51 0.30 4.87 9.74
C ASN A 51 -1.04 5.41 9.23
N THR A 52 -1.66 6.31 9.99
CA THR A 52 -2.97 6.89 9.67
C THR A 52 -2.89 8.41 9.66
N ALA A 53 -3.45 9.04 8.63
CA ALA A 53 -3.64 10.48 8.53
C ALA A 53 -5.13 10.82 8.57
N TYR A 54 -5.53 11.76 9.43
CA TYR A 54 -6.88 12.33 9.50
C TYR A 54 -6.95 13.55 8.59
N LEU A 55 -7.71 13.43 7.48
CA LEU A 55 -7.70 14.41 6.39
C LEU A 55 -8.39 15.72 6.73
N GLU A 56 -9.26 15.75 7.75
CA GLU A 56 -9.92 16.98 8.22
C GLU A 56 -8.89 18.03 8.62
N HIS A 57 -7.86 17.64 9.38
CA HIS A 57 -6.84 18.51 9.93
C HIS A 57 -5.57 18.62 9.08
N LEU A 58 -5.60 18.03 7.87
CA LEU A 58 -4.44 18.03 7.00
C LEU A 58 -3.97 19.43 6.64
N ILE A 59 -2.70 19.69 6.93
CA ILE A 59 -1.93 20.83 6.44
C ILE A 59 -0.90 20.28 5.46
N PRO A 60 -0.89 20.69 4.17
CA PRO A 60 0.07 20.21 3.20
C PRO A 60 1.51 20.46 3.66
N ALA A 61 2.34 19.41 3.69
CA ALA A 61 3.71 19.51 4.17
C ALA A 61 4.64 20.22 3.16
N VAL A 62 4.37 20.06 1.87
CA VAL A 62 5.20 20.62 0.77
C VAL A 62 4.36 21.01 -0.43
N ASP A 63 4.93 21.86 -1.29
CA ASP A 63 4.35 22.17 -2.60
C ASP A 63 4.46 20.96 -3.54
N ASN A 64 3.33 20.58 -4.12
CA ASN A 64 3.18 19.40 -4.99
C ASN A 64 2.75 19.76 -6.42
N LYS A 65 2.97 21.00 -6.88
CA LYS A 65 2.51 21.49 -8.18
C LYS A 65 3.08 20.74 -9.38
N GLU A 66 4.24 20.12 -9.22
CA GLU A 66 4.91 19.36 -10.28
C GLU A 66 4.46 17.90 -10.35
N VAL A 67 3.73 17.43 -9.32
CA VAL A 67 3.26 16.04 -9.28
C VAL A 67 2.09 15.86 -10.24
N LEU A 68 2.24 14.91 -11.16
CA LEU A 68 1.24 14.61 -12.18
C LEU A 68 0.20 13.63 -11.64
N LYS A 69 -1.08 13.94 -11.82
CA LYS A 69 -2.13 12.94 -11.66
C LYS A 69 -2.21 12.07 -12.92
N ILE A 70 -2.18 10.76 -12.74
CA ILE A 70 -2.20 9.80 -13.84
C ILE A 70 -3.63 9.42 -14.17
N GLY A 71 -3.97 9.55 -15.45
CA GLY A 71 -5.20 9.10 -16.07
C GLY A 71 -4.93 8.15 -17.23
N ARG A 72 -5.94 7.80 -18.03
CA ARG A 72 -5.79 6.89 -19.18
C ARG A 72 -4.84 7.44 -20.24
N GLU A 73 -4.86 8.75 -20.46
CA GLU A 73 -4.10 9.44 -21.50
C GLU A 73 -2.58 9.47 -21.26
N ASN A 74 -2.16 9.42 -19.99
CA ASN A 74 -0.75 9.47 -19.59
C ASN A 74 -0.31 8.24 -18.78
N TYR A 75 -1.10 7.17 -18.76
CA TYR A 75 -0.85 5.96 -17.97
C TYR A 75 0.49 5.27 -18.30
N THR A 76 0.97 5.41 -19.54
CA THR A 76 2.25 4.84 -19.97
C THR A 76 3.42 5.31 -19.12
N ARG A 77 3.35 6.51 -18.53
CA ARG A 77 4.38 7.05 -17.62
C ARG A 77 4.45 6.27 -16.33
N PHE A 78 3.29 6.01 -15.70
CA PHE A 78 3.22 5.17 -14.52
C PHE A 78 3.68 3.74 -14.82
N ARG A 79 3.20 3.16 -15.92
CA ARG A 79 3.58 1.82 -16.34
C ARG A 79 5.10 1.66 -16.51
N LEU A 80 5.77 2.67 -17.09
CA LEU A 80 7.22 2.65 -17.28
C LEU A 80 7.98 2.55 -15.95
N LEU A 81 7.50 3.23 -14.91
CA LEU A 81 8.07 3.15 -13.57
C LEU A 81 7.65 1.85 -12.85
N HIS A 82 6.34 1.62 -12.75
CA HIS A 82 5.77 0.54 -11.95
C HIS A 82 6.24 -0.85 -12.41
N SER A 83 6.43 -1.06 -13.72
CA SER A 83 6.92 -2.33 -14.28
C SER A 83 8.29 -2.77 -13.76
N GLN A 84 9.04 -1.90 -13.12
CA GLN A 84 10.32 -2.22 -12.48
C GLN A 84 10.15 -2.82 -11.07
N PHE A 85 8.96 -2.72 -10.49
CA PHE A 85 8.66 -3.11 -9.11
C PHE A 85 7.59 -4.21 -9.02
N GLU A 86 6.85 -4.50 -10.10
CA GLU A 86 5.65 -5.33 -10.10
C GLU A 86 5.91 -6.85 -10.14
N GLU A 87 7.16 -7.30 -10.01
CA GLU A 87 7.45 -8.73 -10.01
C GLU A 87 6.71 -9.46 -8.89
N ASN A 88 5.90 -10.46 -9.28
CA ASN A 88 5.03 -11.23 -8.39
C ASN A 88 3.89 -10.42 -7.69
N MET A 89 3.64 -9.18 -8.08
CA MET A 89 2.52 -8.41 -7.56
C MET A 89 1.21 -8.78 -8.27
N TYR A 90 0.15 -8.98 -7.46
CA TYR A 90 -1.20 -9.15 -8.02
C TYR A 90 -1.65 -7.89 -8.79
N TRP A 91 -1.49 -6.71 -8.19
CA TRP A 91 -1.81 -5.43 -8.82
C TRP A 91 -0.64 -4.92 -9.65
N ASN A 92 -0.35 -5.62 -10.75
CA ASN A 92 0.60 -5.17 -11.75
C ASN A 92 0.01 -4.05 -12.63
N SER A 93 0.85 -3.40 -13.42
CA SER A 93 0.45 -2.27 -14.27
C SER A 93 -0.72 -2.59 -15.22
N ALA A 94 -0.85 -3.82 -15.70
CA ALA A 94 -1.96 -4.20 -16.58
C ALA A 94 -3.28 -4.24 -15.81
N ARG A 95 -3.32 -4.86 -14.64
CA ARG A 95 -4.52 -4.97 -13.81
C ARG A 95 -4.97 -3.62 -13.22
N ILE A 96 -4.01 -2.79 -12.81
CA ILE A 96 -4.31 -1.41 -12.39
C ILE A 96 -4.94 -0.63 -13.53
N TYR A 97 -4.44 -0.76 -14.77
CA TYR A 97 -5.02 -0.10 -15.94
C TYR A 97 -6.44 -0.55 -16.24
N GLU A 98 -6.73 -1.85 -16.12
CA GLU A 98 -8.07 -2.41 -16.32
C GLU A 98 -9.10 -1.86 -15.32
N LYS A 99 -8.65 -1.50 -14.12
CA LYS A 99 -9.47 -1.00 -13.01
C LYS A 99 -9.09 0.42 -12.59
N LEU A 100 -8.61 1.23 -13.55
CA LEU A 100 -8.05 2.55 -13.28
C LEU A 100 -9.03 3.50 -12.55
N GLU A 101 -10.32 3.28 -12.73
CA GLU A 101 -11.37 4.03 -12.02
C GLU A 101 -11.36 3.85 -10.50
N ASN A 102 -10.74 2.77 -9.98
CA ASN A 102 -10.62 2.50 -8.54
C ASN A 102 -9.32 3.05 -7.96
N TRP A 103 -8.44 3.60 -8.80
CA TRP A 103 -7.11 4.03 -8.40
C TRP A 103 -6.92 5.53 -8.57
N SER A 104 -6.27 6.14 -7.61
CA SER A 104 -5.66 7.46 -7.76
C SER A 104 -4.15 7.32 -7.73
N ILE A 105 -3.51 7.78 -8.79
CA ILE A 105 -2.06 7.61 -9.00
C ILE A 105 -1.43 8.98 -9.20
N PHE A 106 -0.35 9.23 -8.49
CA PHE A 106 0.44 10.46 -8.57
C PHE A 106 1.89 10.12 -8.88
N LEU A 107 2.49 10.86 -9.80
CA LEU A 107 3.82 10.59 -10.33
C LEU A 107 4.61 11.88 -10.45
N GLU A 108 5.87 11.83 -10.06
CA GLU A 108 6.86 12.89 -10.26
C GLU A 108 7.83 12.47 -11.36
N GLU A 109 8.22 13.46 -12.18
CA GLU A 109 9.24 13.29 -13.22
C GLU A 109 10.45 14.18 -12.94
N LYS A 110 11.63 13.66 -13.23
CA LYS A 110 12.88 14.41 -13.24
C LYS A 110 13.53 14.29 -14.62
N ASP A 111 13.82 15.42 -15.23
CA ASP A 111 14.40 15.48 -16.57
C ASP A 111 13.55 14.74 -17.66
N GLY A 112 12.23 14.67 -17.45
CA GLY A 112 11.28 14.00 -18.34
C GLY A 112 11.13 12.49 -18.11
N GLU A 113 11.82 11.92 -17.12
CA GLU A 113 11.74 10.51 -16.76
C GLU A 113 11.02 10.33 -15.43
N PRO A 114 10.11 9.32 -15.30
CA PRO A 114 9.46 9.00 -14.05
C PRO A 114 10.46 8.62 -12.96
N CYS A 115 10.41 9.30 -11.81
CA CYS A 115 11.33 9.06 -10.71
C CYS A 115 10.67 8.59 -9.42
N GLY A 116 9.36 8.77 -9.28
CA GLY A 116 8.60 8.26 -8.14
C GLY A 116 7.11 8.30 -8.40
N ALA A 117 6.37 7.38 -7.79
CA ALA A 117 4.92 7.35 -7.81
C ALA A 117 4.35 6.91 -6.47
N VAL A 118 3.15 7.40 -6.14
CA VAL A 118 2.29 6.89 -5.07
C VAL A 118 0.93 6.57 -5.68
N TYR A 119 0.34 5.47 -5.24
CA TYR A 119 -0.99 5.08 -5.68
C TYR A 119 -1.82 4.54 -4.53
N TYR A 120 -3.09 4.93 -4.52
CA TYR A 120 -4.02 4.58 -3.47
C TYR A 120 -5.39 4.18 -4.02
N THR A 121 -6.17 3.51 -3.21
CA THR A 121 -7.53 3.06 -3.50
C THR A 121 -8.48 3.37 -2.34
N VAL A 122 -9.78 3.27 -2.60
CA VAL A 122 -10.84 3.36 -1.60
C VAL A 122 -11.05 1.97 -1.00
N VAL A 123 -10.97 1.84 0.33
CA VAL A 123 -11.17 0.56 1.04
C VAL A 123 -12.46 0.55 1.87
N GLY A 124 -13.11 1.70 2.05
CA GLY A 124 -14.37 1.83 2.79
C GLY A 124 -14.98 3.21 2.63
N ASP A 125 -16.07 3.49 3.33
CA ASP A 125 -16.72 4.79 3.31
C ASP A 125 -15.76 5.89 3.77
N ALA A 126 -15.33 6.76 2.84
CA ALA A 126 -14.38 7.86 3.10
C ALA A 126 -13.02 7.43 3.71
N TRP A 127 -12.67 6.15 3.59
CA TRP A 127 -11.38 5.58 4.00
C TRP A 127 -10.57 5.18 2.77
N TYR A 128 -9.34 5.67 2.69
CA TYR A 128 -8.40 5.46 1.60
C TYR A 128 -7.15 4.76 2.12
N GLU A 129 -6.53 3.94 1.28
CA GLU A 129 -5.29 3.24 1.60
C GLU A 129 -4.27 3.48 0.51
N ILE A 130 -3.08 3.98 0.89
CA ILE A 130 -1.93 3.97 0.02
C ILE A 130 -1.48 2.53 -0.14
N PHE A 131 -1.66 2.02 -1.35
CA PHE A 131 -1.33 0.65 -1.69
C PHE A 131 0.16 0.47 -2.00
N GLY A 132 0.79 1.49 -2.57
CA GLY A 132 2.20 1.41 -2.87
C GLY A 132 2.86 2.74 -3.19
N VAL A 133 4.17 2.70 -3.05
CA VAL A 133 5.10 3.76 -3.44
C VAL A 133 6.21 3.12 -4.28
N ASP A 134 6.28 3.54 -5.53
CA ASP A 134 7.35 3.15 -6.45
C ASP A 134 8.45 4.19 -6.40
N MET A 135 9.58 3.83 -5.82
CA MET A 135 10.75 4.70 -5.70
C MET A 135 12.00 3.83 -5.60
N ASN A 136 13.07 4.26 -6.24
CA ASN A 136 14.35 3.56 -6.10
C ASN A 136 14.87 3.68 -4.66
N ARG A 137 14.77 2.59 -3.88
CA ARG A 137 15.20 2.56 -2.47
C ARG A 137 16.69 2.82 -2.25
N ARG A 138 17.52 2.61 -3.27
CA ARG A 138 18.96 2.90 -3.19
C ARG A 138 19.26 4.39 -3.31
N GLU A 139 18.33 5.13 -3.92
CA GLU A 139 18.39 6.57 -4.12
C GLU A 139 17.20 7.24 -3.40
N TYR A 140 16.89 6.77 -2.18
CA TYR A 140 15.77 7.27 -1.39
C TYR A 140 15.86 8.79 -1.22
N ASP A 141 14.81 9.47 -1.70
CA ASP A 141 14.63 10.91 -1.57
C ASP A 141 13.40 11.21 -0.70
N PRO A 142 13.60 11.61 0.56
CA PRO A 142 12.49 11.93 1.46
C PRO A 142 11.68 13.14 1.00
N GLN A 143 12.26 14.07 0.23
CA GLN A 143 11.52 15.21 -0.30
C GLN A 143 10.57 14.78 -1.43
N LEU A 144 11.02 13.90 -2.30
CA LEU A 144 10.18 13.29 -3.32
C LEU A 144 9.01 12.53 -2.69
N LEU A 145 9.28 11.70 -1.69
CA LEU A 145 8.23 10.96 -0.97
C LEU A 145 7.20 11.93 -0.35
N LYS A 146 7.65 12.99 0.32
CA LYS A 146 6.75 13.99 0.92
C LYS A 146 5.89 14.71 -0.12
N LYS A 147 6.42 15.04 -1.29
CA LYS A 147 5.65 15.62 -2.39
C LYS A 147 4.54 14.67 -2.86
N LEU A 148 4.87 13.39 -3.08
CA LEU A 148 3.93 12.35 -3.52
C LEU A 148 2.84 12.11 -2.48
N LEU A 149 3.20 11.91 -1.21
CA LEU A 149 2.25 11.73 -0.11
C LEU A 149 1.34 12.95 0.05
N SER A 150 1.89 14.18 -0.04
CA SER A 150 1.10 15.40 0.03
C SER A 150 0.09 15.50 -1.11
N ALA A 151 0.45 15.07 -2.32
CA ALA A 151 -0.46 15.03 -3.46
C ALA A 151 -1.61 14.04 -3.23
N ALA A 152 -1.30 12.83 -2.77
CA ALA A 152 -2.29 11.80 -2.46
C ALA A 152 -3.26 12.25 -1.36
N LEU A 153 -2.74 12.77 -0.25
CA LEU A 153 -3.53 13.26 0.88
C LEU A 153 -4.48 14.40 0.48
N LEU A 154 -4.00 15.35 -0.32
CA LEU A 154 -4.83 16.48 -0.79
C LEU A 154 -5.92 16.01 -1.76
N ASP A 155 -5.63 15.07 -2.64
CA ASP A 155 -6.62 14.50 -3.56
C ASP A 155 -7.68 13.70 -2.81
N ALA A 156 -7.29 12.86 -1.88
CA ALA A 156 -8.20 12.11 -1.02
C ALA A 156 -9.11 13.04 -0.20
N LYS A 157 -8.55 14.12 0.40
CA LYS A 157 -9.34 15.15 1.11
C LYS A 157 -10.37 15.81 0.18
N ARG A 158 -9.97 16.20 -1.03
CA ARG A 158 -10.86 16.82 -2.03
C ARG A 158 -11.96 15.85 -2.50
N SER A 159 -11.67 14.57 -2.50
CA SER A 159 -12.60 13.49 -2.85
C SER A 159 -13.55 13.10 -1.71
N GLY A 160 -13.53 13.83 -0.58
CA GLY A 160 -14.41 13.58 0.56
C GLY A 160 -13.89 12.53 1.54
N GLY A 161 -12.61 12.19 1.46
CA GLY A 161 -11.96 11.28 2.40
C GLY A 161 -11.86 11.84 3.81
N ASN A 162 -12.01 10.97 4.80
CA ASN A 162 -11.82 11.29 6.22
C ASN A 162 -10.47 10.78 6.74
N VAL A 163 -10.06 9.61 6.25
CA VAL A 163 -8.88 8.89 6.73
C VAL A 163 -8.10 8.33 5.55
N MET A 164 -6.77 8.40 5.65
CA MET A 164 -5.86 7.69 4.77
C MET A 164 -4.90 6.86 5.59
N THR A 165 -4.77 5.58 5.25
CA THR A 165 -3.82 4.63 5.85
C THR A 165 -2.65 4.40 4.93
N PHE A 166 -1.46 4.25 5.51
CA PHE A 166 -0.23 3.90 4.82
C PHE A 166 0.56 2.88 5.63
N PHE A 167 0.64 1.65 5.11
CA PHE A 167 1.54 0.64 5.65
C PHE A 167 2.92 0.88 5.05
N CYS A 168 3.92 1.07 5.90
CA CYS A 168 5.28 1.32 5.44
C CYS A 168 6.34 0.85 6.43
N ASP A 169 7.53 0.56 5.91
CA ASP A 169 8.69 0.26 6.72
C ASP A 169 9.32 1.52 7.35
N GLU A 170 10.36 1.32 8.18
CA GLU A 170 11.05 2.41 8.88
C GLU A 170 11.68 3.45 7.94
N VAL A 171 12.00 3.08 6.69
CA VAL A 171 12.62 4.00 5.71
C VAL A 171 11.67 5.13 5.35
N TYR A 172 10.36 4.85 5.27
CA TYR A 172 9.35 5.83 4.88
C TYR A 172 8.65 6.51 6.05
N GLU A 173 8.80 5.97 7.27
CA GLU A 173 8.03 6.39 8.44
C GLU A 173 8.23 7.87 8.79
N GLU A 174 9.49 8.37 8.76
CA GLU A 174 9.77 9.78 9.11
C GLU A 174 9.11 10.76 8.13
N ALA A 175 9.24 10.49 6.81
CA ALA A 175 8.59 11.32 5.80
C ALA A 175 7.06 11.26 5.88
N ALA A 176 6.50 10.10 6.20
CA ALA A 176 5.06 9.96 6.43
C ALA A 176 4.60 10.79 7.64
N LYS A 177 5.32 10.76 8.76
CA LYS A 177 5.04 11.58 9.95
C LYS A 177 5.07 13.07 9.64
N GLU A 178 6.05 13.53 8.88
CA GLU A 178 6.13 14.94 8.45
C GLU A 178 4.95 15.34 7.54
N CYS A 179 4.35 14.40 6.83
CA CYS A 179 3.14 14.60 6.03
C CYS A 179 1.83 14.55 6.84
N GLY A 180 1.90 14.27 8.15
CA GLY A 180 0.74 14.22 9.03
C GLY A 180 0.19 12.82 9.30
N PHE A 181 0.90 11.77 8.93
CA PHE A 181 0.59 10.43 9.37
C PHE A 181 1.05 10.20 10.82
N HIS A 182 0.32 9.35 11.53
CA HIS A 182 0.64 8.93 12.89
C HIS A 182 0.63 7.40 12.94
N CYS A 183 1.67 6.80 13.49
CA CYS A 183 1.69 5.37 13.72
C CYS A 183 0.62 4.99 14.76
N VAL A 184 -0.29 4.11 14.38
CA VAL A 184 -1.39 3.62 15.23
C VAL A 184 -1.21 2.16 15.65
N GLY A 185 -0.15 1.51 15.20
CA GLY A 185 0.20 0.13 15.52
C GLY A 185 1.13 -0.46 14.47
N ASN A 186 1.36 -1.75 14.57
CA ASN A 186 2.11 -2.50 13.58
C ASN A 186 1.20 -3.44 12.81
N TYR A 187 1.55 -3.73 11.56
CA TYR A 187 0.84 -4.63 10.67
C TYR A 187 1.77 -5.75 10.25
N ARG A 188 1.23 -6.97 10.18
CA ARG A 188 1.96 -8.11 9.59
C ARG A 188 1.13 -8.79 8.54
N CYS A 189 1.80 -9.17 7.45
CA CYS A 189 1.23 -10.03 6.42
C CYS A 189 1.96 -11.36 6.37
N TYR A 190 1.19 -12.44 6.39
CA TYR A 190 1.67 -13.81 6.31
C TYR A 190 1.20 -14.46 5.02
N LEU A 191 2.08 -15.19 4.37
CA LEU A 191 1.87 -15.87 3.10
C LEU A 191 2.06 -17.38 3.23
N MET A 192 1.17 -18.13 2.59
CA MET A 192 1.37 -19.56 2.29
C MET A 192 1.02 -19.84 0.84
N HIS A 193 1.90 -20.52 0.12
CA HIS A 193 1.59 -21.09 -1.18
C HIS A 193 0.84 -22.43 -1.00
N LEU A 194 -0.35 -22.56 -1.58
CA LEU A 194 -1.22 -23.74 -1.44
C LEU A 194 -0.83 -24.78 -2.51
N THR A 195 -0.18 -25.84 -2.08
CA THR A 195 0.30 -26.97 -2.94
C THR A 195 -0.70 -28.12 -3.01
#